data_03c6f1931402e83352c198c42117e63e
#
_entry.id   03c6f1931402e83352c198c42117e63e
#
_cell.length_a   1.000
_cell.length_b   1.000
_cell.length_c   1.000
_cell.angle_alpha   90.00
_cell.angle_beta   90.00
_cell.angle_gamma   90.00
#
_symmetry.space_group_name_H-M   'P 1'
#
loop_
_entity.id
_entity.type
_entity.pdbx_description
1 polymer ?
#
loop_
_entity_poly.entity_id
_entity_poly.type
_entity_poly.pdbx_seq_one_letter_code
_entity_poly.pdbx_strand_id
1 'polypeptide(L)'
;MGKMIYLMGKSSTGKDTIYKHLLQWKEIPFEKVVLYTTRPIRAHEKDGREYHFTDEVHYQELFKAGKIIEDRVYQTFYGPWRYFTVDDGSIDLQNQNYLVIGTLESFVKTTEYFSKDQVLPIYIEVDDGIRL
;
A
#
# COMPACT_ATOMS: atom_id res chain seq x y z
N MET A 1 20.44 -3.43 -3.94
CA MET A 1 19.18 -4.03 -3.49
C MET A 1 18.22 -2.95 -3.01
N GLY A 2 16.99 -2.99 -3.47
CA GLY A 2 16.01 -1.99 -3.13
C GLY A 2 15.34 -2.24 -1.79
N LYS A 3 14.63 -1.22 -1.32
CA LYS A 3 13.90 -1.27 -0.07
C LYS A 3 12.47 -0.78 -0.27
N MET A 4 11.58 -1.26 0.56
CA MET A 4 10.21 -0.77 0.61
C MET A 4 10.05 0.05 1.88
N ILE A 5 9.77 1.33 1.72
CA ILE A 5 9.53 2.24 2.84
C ILE A 5 8.04 2.27 3.11
N TYR A 6 7.67 1.94 4.34
CA TYR A 6 6.27 1.82 4.74
C TYR A 6 5.91 2.98 5.66
N LEU A 7 5.15 3.95 5.14
CA LEU A 7 4.73 5.13 5.91
C LEU A 7 3.45 4.80 6.66
N MET A 8 3.48 5.03 7.97
CA MET A 8 2.34 4.78 8.85
C MET A 8 2.10 6.00 9.72
N GLY A 9 0.91 6.10 10.28
CA GLY A 9 0.54 7.18 11.16
C GLY A 9 -0.94 7.46 11.06
N LYS A 10 -1.44 8.30 11.98
CA LYS A 10 -2.83 8.72 11.95
C LYS A 10 -3.11 9.56 10.72
N SER A 11 -4.34 9.53 10.22
CA SER A 11 -4.72 10.23 9.00
C SER A 11 -4.51 11.74 9.05
N SER A 12 -4.48 12.32 10.23
CA SER A 12 -4.31 13.76 10.42
C SER A 12 -2.86 14.20 10.58
N THR A 13 -1.89 13.34 10.32
CA THR A 13 -0.47 13.64 10.56
C THR A 13 0.26 14.24 9.37
N GLY A 14 -0.40 14.35 8.21
CA GLY A 14 0.25 14.87 7.01
C GLY A 14 1.07 13.83 6.25
N LYS A 15 0.87 12.54 6.53
CA LYS A 15 1.63 11.49 5.85
C LYS A 15 1.40 11.48 4.34
N ASP A 16 0.22 11.88 3.88
CA ASP A 16 -0.05 11.97 2.43
C ASP A 16 0.82 13.02 1.76
N THR A 17 1.05 14.15 2.42
CA THR A 17 1.92 15.20 1.92
C THR A 17 3.37 14.70 1.83
N ILE A 18 3.83 14.02 2.89
CA ILE A 18 5.17 13.45 2.91
C ILE A 18 5.33 12.42 1.81
N TYR A 19 4.32 11.58 1.62
CA TYR A 19 4.32 10.55 0.58
C TYR A 19 4.51 11.19 -0.81
N LYS A 20 3.75 12.24 -1.11
CA LYS A 20 3.85 12.92 -2.40
C LYS A 20 5.23 13.55 -2.60
N HIS A 21 5.78 14.16 -1.57
CA HIS A 21 7.11 14.75 -1.65
C HIS A 21 8.19 13.71 -1.91
N LEU A 22 8.12 12.59 -1.23
CA LEU A 22 9.11 11.52 -1.40
C LEU A 22 9.02 10.86 -2.78
N LEU A 23 7.81 10.73 -3.33
CA LEU A 23 7.65 10.18 -4.68
C LEU A 23 8.27 11.09 -5.74
N GLN A 24 8.35 12.39 -5.47
CA GLN A 24 8.93 13.37 -6.39
C GLN A 24 10.41 13.62 -6.13
N TRP A 25 10.99 12.99 -5.14
CA TRP A 25 12.38 13.20 -4.76
C TRP A 25 13.30 12.55 -5.80
N LYS A 26 14.13 13.40 -6.45
CA LYS A 26 14.97 12.94 -7.56
C LYS A 26 16.21 12.19 -7.12
N GLU A 27 16.69 12.43 -5.92
CA GLU A 27 17.94 11.83 -5.43
C GLU A 27 17.75 10.35 -5.09
N ILE A 28 16.57 9.97 -4.61
CA ILE A 28 16.22 8.59 -4.32
C ILE A 28 14.92 8.29 -5.05
N PRO A 29 14.98 7.57 -6.17
CA PRO A 29 13.76 7.25 -6.91
C PRO A 29 12.94 6.20 -6.17
N PHE A 30 11.70 6.55 -5.87
CA PHE A 30 10.72 5.62 -5.30
C PHE A 30 9.64 5.33 -6.33
N GLU A 31 9.26 4.07 -6.42
CA GLU A 31 8.08 3.65 -7.17
C GLU A 31 6.92 3.45 -6.21
N LYS A 32 5.71 3.65 -6.69
CA LYS A 32 4.54 3.37 -5.87
C LYS A 32 4.04 1.96 -6.14
N VAL A 33 3.37 1.37 -5.15
CA VAL A 33 2.72 0.08 -5.31
C VAL A 33 1.25 0.33 -5.57
N VAL A 34 0.73 -0.17 -6.68
CA VAL A 34 -0.69 -0.03 -7.01
C VAL A 34 -1.44 -1.21 -6.41
N LEU A 35 -2.34 -0.90 -5.47
CA LEU A 35 -3.15 -1.92 -4.80
C LEU A 35 -4.28 -2.40 -5.70
N TYR A 36 -4.79 -3.58 -5.38
CA TYR A 36 -6.00 -4.12 -5.99
C TYR A 36 -7.19 -3.82 -5.09
N THR A 37 -8.37 -3.68 -5.67
CA THR A 37 -9.59 -3.47 -4.90
C THR A 37 -10.80 -4.08 -5.59
N THR A 38 -11.73 -4.56 -4.78
CA THR A 38 -13.04 -5.01 -5.28
C THR A 38 -14.06 -3.87 -5.30
N ARG A 39 -13.69 -2.69 -4.82
CA ARG A 39 -14.54 -1.49 -4.90
C ARG A 39 -14.76 -1.13 -6.36
N PRO A 40 -15.99 -0.76 -6.75
CA PRO A 40 -16.25 -0.34 -8.13
C PRO A 40 -15.44 0.89 -8.52
N ILE A 41 -15.00 0.92 -9.76
CA ILE A 41 -14.28 2.08 -10.30
C ILE A 41 -15.19 3.29 -10.38
N ARG A 42 -14.64 4.47 -10.07
CA ARG A 42 -15.35 5.74 -10.15
C ARG A 42 -15.10 6.43 -11.48
N ALA A 43 -15.96 7.40 -11.85
CA ALA A 43 -15.94 8.01 -13.18
C ALA A 43 -14.60 8.65 -13.56
N HIS A 44 -13.88 9.21 -12.59
CA HIS A 44 -12.61 9.89 -12.85
C HIS A 44 -11.38 9.00 -12.62
N GLU A 45 -11.61 7.74 -12.27
CA GLU A 45 -10.52 6.80 -12.01
C GLU A 45 -10.18 6.00 -13.25
N LYS A 46 -8.95 5.48 -13.27
CA LYS A 46 -8.46 4.66 -14.37
C LYS A 46 -7.85 3.38 -13.81
N ASP A 47 -8.26 2.24 -14.36
CA ASP A 47 -7.74 0.95 -13.96
C ASP A 47 -6.22 0.90 -14.13
N GLY A 48 -5.54 0.46 -13.07
CA GLY A 48 -4.08 0.40 -13.06
C GLY A 48 -3.41 1.67 -12.59
N ARG A 49 -4.15 2.75 -12.39
CA ARG A 49 -3.60 4.02 -11.90
C ARG A 49 -3.86 4.21 -10.42
N GLU A 50 -5.13 4.40 -10.02
CA GLU A 50 -5.48 4.49 -8.59
C GLU A 50 -5.44 3.12 -7.94
N TYR A 51 -6.03 2.13 -8.61
CA TYR A 51 -6.08 0.74 -8.20
C TYR A 51 -6.14 -0.15 -9.43
N HIS A 52 -5.83 -1.44 -9.23
CA HIS A 52 -6.27 -2.47 -10.16
C HIS A 52 -7.66 -2.91 -9.69
N PHE A 53 -8.69 -2.58 -10.45
CA PHE A 53 -10.08 -2.87 -10.09
C PHE A 53 -10.43 -4.30 -10.50
N THR A 54 -10.93 -5.09 -9.55
CA THR A 54 -11.18 -6.50 -9.76
C THR A 54 -12.44 -6.93 -9.00
N ASP A 55 -12.57 -8.25 -8.74
CA ASP A 55 -13.71 -8.79 -8.05
C ASP A 55 -13.31 -9.85 -7.02
N GLU A 56 -14.29 -10.33 -6.29
CA GLU A 56 -14.06 -11.32 -5.23
C GLU A 56 -13.54 -12.65 -5.78
N VAL A 57 -14.00 -13.05 -6.96
CA VAL A 57 -13.57 -14.31 -7.57
C VAL A 57 -12.07 -14.27 -7.86
N HIS A 58 -11.59 -13.17 -8.45
CA HIS A 58 -10.17 -12.99 -8.73
C HIS A 58 -9.34 -12.92 -7.44
N TYR A 59 -9.86 -12.23 -6.41
CA TYR A 59 -9.20 -12.21 -5.12
C TYR A 59 -9.00 -13.62 -4.56
N GLN A 60 -10.04 -14.45 -4.61
CA GLN A 60 -9.96 -15.82 -4.10
C GLN A 60 -8.95 -16.66 -4.87
N GLU A 61 -8.88 -16.47 -6.18
CA GLU A 61 -7.90 -17.18 -7.01
C GLU A 61 -6.47 -16.79 -6.62
N LEU A 62 -6.22 -15.50 -6.42
CA LEU A 62 -4.90 -15.00 -6.01
C LEU A 62 -4.54 -15.46 -4.61
N PHE A 63 -5.52 -15.50 -3.71
CA PHE A 63 -5.32 -15.98 -2.36
C PHE A 63 -4.88 -17.44 -2.35
N LYS A 64 -5.58 -18.28 -3.12
CA LYS A 64 -5.24 -19.71 -3.22
C LYS A 64 -3.87 -19.93 -3.85
N ALA A 65 -3.47 -19.04 -4.75
CA ALA A 65 -2.16 -19.12 -5.40
C ALA A 65 -1.02 -18.60 -4.52
N GLY A 66 -1.32 -18.08 -3.32
CA GLY A 66 -0.30 -17.53 -2.44
C GLY A 66 0.27 -16.20 -2.89
N LYS A 67 -0.46 -15.45 -3.71
CA LYS A 67 0.00 -14.19 -4.29
C LYS A 67 -0.40 -12.95 -3.48
N ILE A 68 -1.24 -13.11 -2.48
CA ILE A 68 -1.69 -11.97 -1.66
C ILE A 68 -0.64 -11.67 -0.59
N ILE A 69 -0.08 -10.48 -0.64
CA ILE A 69 0.94 -10.04 0.32
C ILE A 69 0.26 -9.58 1.61
N GLU A 70 -0.75 -8.74 1.48
CA GLU A 70 -1.58 -8.28 2.60
C GLU A 70 -2.96 -7.92 2.07
N ASP A 71 -3.96 -7.94 2.93
CA ASP A 71 -5.31 -7.55 2.54
C ASP A 71 -6.04 -6.91 3.71
N ARG A 72 -7.05 -6.13 3.36
CA ARG A 72 -7.94 -5.47 4.31
C ARG A 72 -9.35 -5.48 3.75
N VAL A 73 -10.34 -5.63 4.62
CA VAL A 73 -11.76 -5.61 4.26
C VAL A 73 -12.45 -4.50 5.04
N TYR A 74 -13.18 -3.66 4.33
CA TYR A 74 -14.01 -2.63 4.94
C TYR A 74 -15.47 -2.92 4.66
N GLN A 75 -16.28 -2.97 5.71
CA GLN A 75 -17.72 -3.11 5.57
C GLN A 75 -18.31 -1.74 5.20
N THR A 76 -19.00 -1.70 4.07
CA THR A 76 -19.60 -0.46 3.58
C THR A 76 -21.09 -0.66 3.40
N PHE A 77 -21.79 0.45 3.14
CA PHE A 77 -23.20 0.43 2.84
C PHE A 77 -23.51 -0.49 1.66
N TYR A 78 -22.57 -0.60 0.71
CA TYR A 78 -22.72 -1.42 -0.50
C TYR A 78 -22.16 -2.83 -0.35
N GLY A 79 -21.78 -3.24 0.87
CA GLY A 79 -21.19 -4.52 1.15
C GLY A 79 -19.70 -4.42 1.45
N PRO A 80 -19.01 -5.57 1.53
CA PRO A 80 -17.59 -5.56 1.85
C PRO A 80 -16.75 -5.16 0.65
N TRP A 81 -15.81 -4.22 0.87
CA TRP A 81 -14.81 -3.85 -0.12
C TRP A 81 -13.44 -4.29 0.38
N ARG A 82 -12.70 -4.99 -0.48
CA ARG A 82 -11.34 -5.42 -0.19
C ARG A 82 -10.32 -4.51 -0.83
N TYR A 83 -9.21 -4.31 -0.14
CA TYR A 83 -8.02 -3.66 -0.68
C TYR A 83 -6.85 -4.59 -0.38
N PHE A 84 -6.05 -4.93 -1.40
CA PHE A 84 -4.99 -5.91 -1.20
C PHE A 84 -3.80 -5.66 -2.11
N THR A 85 -2.65 -6.10 -1.65
CA THR A 85 -1.40 -6.03 -2.40
C THR A 85 -1.09 -7.40 -2.96
N VAL A 86 -0.75 -7.46 -4.25
CA VAL A 86 -0.52 -8.72 -4.95
C VAL A 86 0.93 -8.78 -5.44
N ASP A 87 1.53 -9.96 -5.29
CA ASP A 87 2.82 -10.25 -5.89
C ASP A 87 2.59 -10.66 -7.34
N ASP A 88 2.42 -9.66 -8.21
CA ASP A 88 2.06 -9.84 -9.62
C ASP A 88 3.23 -9.57 -10.57
N GLY A 89 4.44 -9.48 -10.04
CA GLY A 89 5.63 -9.19 -10.82
C GLY A 89 5.95 -7.71 -10.95
N SER A 90 5.07 -6.82 -10.46
CA SER A 90 5.31 -5.37 -10.51
C SER A 90 6.25 -4.89 -9.42
N ILE A 91 6.43 -5.67 -8.35
CA ILE A 91 7.31 -5.31 -7.25
C ILE A 91 8.65 -6.02 -7.42
N ASP A 92 9.70 -5.24 -7.66
CA ASP A 92 11.05 -5.76 -7.87
C ASP A 92 12.00 -5.14 -6.84
N LEU A 93 12.09 -5.77 -5.67
CA LEU A 93 12.91 -5.26 -4.57
C LEU A 93 14.40 -5.48 -4.79
N GLN A 94 14.79 -6.16 -5.86
CA GLN A 94 16.22 -6.29 -6.18
C GLN A 94 16.76 -5.05 -6.87
N ASN A 95 15.92 -4.37 -7.64
CA ASN A 95 16.36 -3.27 -8.50
C ASN A 95 15.72 -1.92 -8.18
N GLN A 96 14.63 -1.90 -7.41
CA GLN A 96 13.87 -0.67 -7.20
C GLN A 96 13.48 -0.48 -5.74
N ASN A 97 13.28 0.79 -5.36
CA ASN A 97 12.76 1.17 -4.06
C ASN A 97 11.29 1.52 -4.20
N TYR A 98 10.50 1.18 -3.18
CA TYR A 98 9.07 1.43 -3.18
C TYR A 98 8.66 2.24 -1.96
N LEU A 99 7.60 3.01 -2.12
CA LEU A 99 7.03 3.80 -1.04
C LEU A 99 5.56 3.45 -0.91
N VAL A 100 5.15 3.06 0.30
CA VAL A 100 3.79 2.60 0.58
C VAL A 100 3.25 3.34 1.78
N ILE A 101 1.97 3.72 1.74
CA ILE A 101 1.24 4.17 2.92
C ILE A 101 0.35 3.01 3.36
N GLY A 102 0.44 2.66 4.63
CA GLY A 102 -0.36 1.57 5.14
C GLY A 102 -0.55 1.62 6.65
N THR A 103 -1.13 0.56 7.18
CA THR A 103 -1.37 0.38 8.59
C THR A 103 -0.30 -0.50 9.21
N LEU A 104 -0.23 -0.52 10.54
CA LEU A 104 0.70 -1.42 11.23
C LEU A 104 0.41 -2.88 10.87
N GLU A 105 -0.87 -3.25 10.77
CA GLU A 105 -1.24 -4.61 10.41
C GLU A 105 -0.74 -4.99 9.01
N SER A 106 -0.91 -4.10 8.03
CA SER A 106 -0.44 -4.38 6.67
C SER A 106 1.08 -4.39 6.61
N PHE A 107 1.75 -3.57 7.42
CA PHE A 107 3.21 -3.58 7.52
C PHE A 107 3.71 -4.94 8.01
N VAL A 108 3.11 -5.47 9.07
CA VAL A 108 3.52 -6.75 9.63
C VAL A 108 3.37 -7.86 8.59
N LYS A 109 2.24 -7.92 7.90
CA LYS A 109 2.02 -8.92 6.86
C LYS A 109 3.01 -8.78 5.70
N THR A 110 3.34 -7.56 5.33
CA THR A 110 4.31 -7.30 4.27
C THR A 110 5.72 -7.77 4.66
N THR A 111 6.12 -7.56 5.92
CA THR A 111 7.42 -8.04 6.40
C THR A 111 7.47 -9.56 6.47
N GLU A 112 6.35 -10.21 6.74
CA GLU A 112 6.31 -11.67 6.74
C GLU A 112 6.47 -12.23 5.33
N TYR A 113 5.96 -11.51 4.33
CA TYR A 113 6.06 -11.95 2.95
C TYR A 113 7.46 -11.73 2.37
N PHE A 114 8.03 -10.53 2.51
CA PHE A 114 9.33 -10.20 1.93
C PHE A 114 10.50 -10.52 2.87
N SER A 115 10.71 -9.70 3.86
CA SER A 115 11.61 -9.91 4.99
C SER A 115 11.74 -8.59 5.75
N LYS A 116 12.19 -8.66 7.00
CA LYS A 116 12.39 -7.47 7.82
C LYS A 116 13.46 -6.54 7.24
N ASP A 117 14.44 -7.10 6.54
CA ASP A 117 15.54 -6.31 6.02
C ASP A 117 15.15 -5.50 4.79
N GLN A 118 14.08 -5.89 4.11
CA GLN A 118 13.64 -5.24 2.88
C GLN A 118 12.53 -4.23 3.09
N VAL A 119 11.81 -4.30 4.19
CA VAL A 119 10.66 -3.43 4.47
C VAL A 119 10.97 -2.59 5.69
N LEU A 120 11.07 -1.26 5.50
CA LEU A 120 11.47 -0.35 6.56
C LEU A 120 10.27 0.48 7.01
N PRO A 121 9.98 0.52 8.32
CA PRO A 121 8.86 1.29 8.83
C PRO A 121 9.25 2.73 9.10
N ILE A 122 8.37 3.67 8.74
CA ILE A 122 8.46 5.05 9.18
C ILE A 122 7.11 5.41 9.78
N TYR A 123 7.08 5.67 11.08
CA TYR A 123 5.85 6.06 11.76
C TYR A 123 5.88 7.56 12.00
N ILE A 124 4.90 8.25 11.41
CA ILE A 124 4.79 9.69 11.53
C ILE A 124 3.91 10.00 12.73
N GLU A 125 4.49 10.69 13.70
CA GLU A 125 3.81 11.03 14.94
C GLU A 125 3.88 12.54 15.13
N VAL A 126 2.74 13.14 15.47
CA VAL A 126 2.65 14.57 15.74
C VAL A 126 2.20 14.74 17.17
N ASP A 127 2.94 15.57 17.91
CA ASP A 127 2.60 15.88 19.29
C ASP A 127 1.28 16.66 19.34
N ASP A 128 0.28 16.08 20.00
CA ASP A 128 -1.05 16.68 20.08
C ASP A 128 -1.04 18.03 20.80
N GLY A 129 -0.08 18.28 21.66
CA GLY A 129 0.07 19.56 22.35
C GLY A 129 0.48 20.70 21.43
N ILE A 130 1.02 20.38 20.26
CA ILE A 130 1.45 21.38 19.29
C ILE A 130 0.37 21.68 18.25
N ARG A 131 -0.50 20.72 17.99
CA ARG A 131 -1.56 20.85 17.01
C ARG A 131 -2.76 21.57 17.61
N LEU A 132 -2.74 22.85 17.57
CA LEU A 132 -3.87 23.64 18.09
C LEU A 132 -4.72 24.26 16.98
#